data_759cff65e00e42b440669f5773a8fab8
#
_entry.id   759cff65e00e42b440669f5773a8fab8
#
_cell.length_a   1.000
_cell.length_b   1.000
_cell.length_c   1.000
_cell.angle_alpha   90.00
_cell.angle_beta   90.00
_cell.angle_gamma   90.00
#
_symmetry.space_group_name_H-M   'P 1'
#
loop_
_entity.id
_entity.type
_entity.pdbx_description
1 polymer ?
#
loop_
_entity_poly.entity_id
_entity_poly.type
_entity_poly.pdbx_seq_one_letter_code
_entity_poly.pdbx_strand_id
1 'polypeptide(L)'
;MPGYRWVRWPTSYGDRHMLISIGRDLDGMNLVVGRAMHQGDMLPAKVKPDHNVAYVCHGGGEHMKHDFEVLMPAHFNWIRAGHGHVPENAVEAGRTINGEMLYVGRVFHGGVSCVGKVQRSHGCLYIPFDGKEIPYREYEVLVQC
;
A
#
# COMPACT_ATOMS: atom_id res chain seq x y z
N MET A 1 2.86 19.16 8.11
CA MET A 1 2.68 18.81 6.67
C MET A 1 3.55 17.62 6.34
N PRO A 2 2.99 16.56 5.76
CA PRO A 2 3.82 15.46 5.28
C PRO A 2 4.71 15.94 4.13
N GLY A 3 5.93 15.44 4.09
CA GLY A 3 6.87 15.72 3.01
C GLY A 3 6.69 14.76 1.83
N TYR A 4 5.50 14.25 1.62
CA TYR A 4 5.17 13.34 0.51
C TYR A 4 3.81 13.70 -0.06
N ARG A 5 3.56 13.22 -1.29
CA ARG A 5 2.27 13.45 -1.95
C ARG A 5 1.83 12.24 -2.74
N TRP A 6 0.54 12.17 -2.98
CA TRP A 6 -0.11 11.14 -3.80
C TRP A 6 -0.54 11.77 -5.11
N VAL A 7 -0.34 11.07 -6.21
CA VAL A 7 -0.63 11.58 -7.56
C VAL A 7 -1.47 10.56 -8.31
N ARG A 8 -2.48 11.05 -9.02
CA ARG A 8 -3.36 10.20 -9.81
C ARG A 8 -2.58 9.50 -10.92
N TRP A 9 -2.85 8.22 -11.11
CA TRP A 9 -2.30 7.43 -12.22
C TRP A 9 -3.21 7.53 -13.45
N PRO A 10 -2.71 7.61 -14.69
CA PRO A 10 -1.29 7.66 -15.03
C PRO A 10 -0.66 9.03 -14.75
N THR A 11 0.60 9.02 -14.41
CA THR A 11 1.38 10.24 -14.18
C THR A 11 2.39 10.44 -15.31
N SER A 12 3.16 11.54 -15.28
CA SER A 12 4.13 11.85 -16.33
C SER A 12 5.20 10.78 -16.44
N TYR A 13 5.80 10.65 -17.63
CA TYR A 13 6.86 9.68 -17.88
C TYR A 13 8.05 9.84 -16.91
N GLY A 14 8.44 11.10 -16.64
CA GLY A 14 9.52 11.37 -15.69
C GLY A 14 9.19 10.88 -14.28
N ASP A 15 7.95 11.08 -13.85
CA ASP A 15 7.50 10.63 -12.53
C ASP A 15 7.50 9.10 -12.43
N ARG A 16 7.15 8.40 -13.52
CA ARG A 16 7.09 6.93 -13.53
C ARG A 16 8.41 6.27 -13.16
N HIS A 17 9.53 6.86 -13.57
CA HIS A 17 10.85 6.33 -13.28
C HIS A 17 11.27 6.53 -11.83
N MET A 18 10.59 7.38 -11.11
CA MET A 18 10.93 7.74 -9.75
C MET A 18 10.02 7.11 -8.70
N LEU A 19 9.05 6.29 -9.13
CA LEU A 19 8.12 5.64 -8.21
C LEU A 19 8.85 4.71 -7.22
N ILE A 20 8.32 4.65 -6.01
CA ILE A 20 8.92 3.89 -4.93
C ILE A 20 8.66 2.40 -5.17
N SER A 21 9.70 1.67 -5.54
CA SER A 21 9.63 0.23 -5.74
C SER A 21 9.54 -0.47 -4.40
N ILE A 22 8.60 -1.43 -4.30
CA ILE A 22 8.48 -2.30 -3.13
C ILE A 22 9.00 -3.71 -3.43
N GLY A 23 9.30 -3.99 -4.68
CA GLY A 23 9.75 -5.31 -5.14
C GLY A 23 9.16 -5.66 -6.48
N ARG A 24 9.14 -6.95 -6.78
CA ARG A 24 8.64 -7.47 -8.05
C ARG A 24 7.56 -8.50 -7.82
N ASP A 25 6.60 -8.55 -8.75
CA ASP A 25 5.59 -9.61 -8.82
C ASP A 25 6.22 -10.90 -9.37
N LEU A 26 5.48 -11.99 -9.33
CA LEU A 26 5.94 -13.31 -9.82
C LEU A 26 6.35 -13.28 -11.28
N ASP A 27 5.76 -12.40 -12.09
CA ASP A 27 6.11 -12.22 -13.50
C ASP A 27 7.33 -11.34 -13.73
N GLY A 28 7.98 -10.87 -12.67
CA GLY A 28 9.14 -9.98 -12.73
C GLY A 28 8.81 -8.51 -12.86
N MET A 29 7.54 -8.14 -12.98
CA MET A 29 7.13 -6.74 -13.11
C MET A 29 7.24 -5.99 -11.79
N ASN A 30 7.60 -4.71 -11.88
CA ASN A 30 7.79 -3.85 -10.72
C ASN A 30 6.47 -3.57 -10.00
N LEU A 31 6.54 -3.49 -8.67
CA LEU A 31 5.41 -3.12 -7.82
C LEU A 31 5.75 -1.85 -7.06
N VAL A 32 4.77 -0.96 -6.93
CA VAL A 32 4.92 0.32 -6.22
C VAL A 32 3.77 0.55 -5.25
N VAL A 33 3.93 1.53 -4.37
CA VAL A 33 2.93 1.90 -3.37
C VAL A 33 1.89 2.83 -4.00
N GLY A 34 0.63 2.53 -3.79
CA GLY A 34 -0.47 3.40 -4.18
C GLY A 34 -1.63 3.35 -3.19
N ARG A 35 -2.75 3.92 -3.61
CA ARG A 35 -3.99 3.87 -2.85
C ARG A 35 -5.19 4.03 -3.78
N ALA A 36 -6.32 3.47 -3.40
CA ALA A 36 -7.54 3.53 -4.18
C ALA A 36 -8.78 3.48 -3.28
N MET A 37 -9.85 4.13 -3.76
CA MET A 37 -11.15 4.08 -3.08
C MET A 37 -11.84 2.76 -3.34
N HIS A 38 -12.45 2.20 -2.31
CA HIS A 38 -13.29 1.03 -2.43
C HIS A 38 -14.38 1.07 -1.36
N GLN A 39 -15.64 1.15 -1.77
CA GLN A 39 -16.81 1.14 -0.88
C GLN A 39 -16.71 2.15 0.29
N GLY A 40 -16.21 3.34 -0.01
CA GLY A 40 -16.09 4.42 0.96
C GLY A 40 -14.79 4.44 1.75
N ASP A 41 -13.98 3.38 1.67
CA ASP A 41 -12.65 3.36 2.26
C ASP A 41 -11.61 3.84 1.26
N MET A 42 -10.64 4.66 1.69
CA MET A 42 -9.42 4.91 0.92
C MET A 42 -8.37 3.91 1.41
N LEU A 43 -7.96 3.01 0.53
CA LEU A 43 -7.15 1.85 0.91
C LEU A 43 -5.75 1.91 0.31
N PRO A 44 -4.69 1.63 1.11
CA PRO A 44 -3.37 1.39 0.55
C PRO A 44 -3.43 0.29 -0.49
N ALA A 45 -2.69 0.45 -1.58
CA ALA A 45 -2.76 -0.44 -2.73
C ALA A 45 -1.39 -0.92 -3.16
N LYS A 46 -1.35 -2.16 -3.64
CA LYS A 46 -0.24 -2.72 -4.37
C LYS A 46 -0.44 -2.38 -5.85
N VAL A 47 0.44 -1.53 -6.40
CA VAL A 47 0.28 -1.04 -7.78
C VAL A 47 1.26 -1.72 -8.70
N LYS A 48 0.77 -2.15 -9.86
CA LYS A 48 1.55 -2.74 -10.93
C LYS A 48 1.52 -1.78 -12.13
N PRO A 49 2.49 -0.84 -12.20
CA PRO A 49 2.43 0.25 -13.20
C PRO A 49 2.44 -0.27 -14.63
N ASP A 50 3.19 -1.33 -14.91
CA ASP A 50 3.30 -1.87 -16.25
C ASP A 50 1.97 -2.43 -16.78
N HIS A 51 1.04 -2.76 -15.89
CA HIS A 51 -0.29 -3.23 -16.23
C HIS A 51 -1.38 -2.18 -16.00
N ASN A 52 -1.02 -0.96 -15.53
CA ASN A 52 -1.98 0.11 -15.22
C ASN A 52 -3.06 -0.33 -14.24
N VAL A 53 -2.67 -1.06 -13.21
CA VAL A 53 -3.62 -1.67 -12.28
C VAL A 53 -3.11 -1.59 -10.84
N ALA A 54 -4.05 -1.48 -9.90
CA ALA A 54 -3.78 -1.54 -8.48
C ALA A 54 -4.66 -2.62 -7.84
N TYR A 55 -4.20 -3.15 -6.73
CA TYR A 55 -4.94 -4.15 -5.96
C TYR A 55 -5.07 -3.68 -4.52
N VAL A 56 -6.29 -3.73 -4.01
CA VAL A 56 -6.61 -3.42 -2.61
C VAL A 56 -7.29 -4.62 -1.98
N CYS A 57 -7.31 -4.69 -0.66
CA CYS A 57 -8.05 -5.73 0.04
C CYS A 57 -9.15 -5.14 0.91
N HIS A 58 -10.30 -5.81 0.94
CA HIS A 58 -11.48 -5.37 1.66
C HIS A 58 -12.46 -6.53 1.80
N GLY A 59 -13.01 -6.69 3.00
CA GLY A 59 -14.06 -7.68 3.24
C GLY A 59 -13.65 -9.13 2.94
N GLY A 60 -12.39 -9.47 3.15
CA GLY A 60 -11.87 -10.82 2.92
C GLY A 60 -11.36 -11.06 1.50
N GLY A 61 -11.55 -10.13 0.59
CA GLY A 61 -11.19 -10.30 -0.82
C GLY A 61 -10.16 -9.31 -1.34
N GLU A 62 -9.57 -9.64 -2.47
CA GLU A 62 -8.72 -8.77 -3.26
C GLU A 62 -9.56 -8.14 -4.37
N HIS A 63 -9.39 -6.83 -4.58
CA HIS A 63 -10.15 -6.08 -5.57
C HIS A 63 -9.21 -5.32 -6.50
N MET A 64 -9.39 -5.50 -7.79
CA MET A 64 -8.62 -4.82 -8.82
C MET A 64 -9.19 -3.42 -9.05
N LYS A 65 -8.29 -2.43 -9.18
CA LYS A 65 -8.66 -1.02 -9.42
C LYS A 65 -7.93 -0.47 -10.64
N HIS A 66 -8.64 0.30 -11.44
CA HIS A 66 -8.06 1.02 -12.58
C HIS A 66 -8.01 2.53 -12.32
N ASP A 67 -8.67 3.00 -11.27
CA ASP A 67 -8.66 4.39 -10.82
C ASP A 67 -7.96 4.43 -9.46
N PHE A 68 -6.76 5.00 -9.42
CA PHE A 68 -5.94 4.98 -8.22
C PHE A 68 -4.87 6.07 -8.24
N GLU A 69 -4.26 6.30 -7.08
CA GLU A 69 -3.13 7.20 -6.93
C GLU A 69 -1.87 6.42 -6.57
N VAL A 70 -0.71 6.99 -6.88
CA VAL A 70 0.59 6.44 -6.52
C VAL A 70 1.32 7.40 -5.59
N LEU A 71 2.15 6.82 -4.70
CA LEU A 71 2.97 7.60 -3.78
C LEU A 71 4.21 8.09 -4.53
N MET A 72 4.41 9.42 -4.51
CA MET A 72 5.56 10.05 -5.15
C MET A 72 6.79 9.97 -4.26
N PRO A 73 8.00 9.99 -4.86
CA PRO A 73 9.23 9.84 -4.11
C PRO A 73 9.43 10.92 -3.04
N ALA A 74 9.96 10.49 -1.92
CA ALA A 74 10.43 11.33 -0.82
C ALA A 74 11.43 10.49 -0.02
N HIS A 75 11.77 10.92 1.18
CA HIS A 75 12.66 10.14 2.04
C HIS A 75 11.83 9.21 2.91
N PHE A 76 11.91 7.91 2.62
CA PHE A 76 11.16 6.87 3.34
C PHE A 76 12.06 5.77 3.83
N ASN A 77 11.62 5.12 4.90
CA ASN A 77 12.18 3.87 5.40
C ASN A 77 11.07 2.88 5.70
N TRP A 78 11.41 1.60 5.69
CA TRP A 78 10.55 0.54 6.19
C TRP A 78 11.00 0.16 7.59
N ILE A 79 10.08 0.21 8.55
CA ILE A 79 10.36 -0.07 9.96
C ILE A 79 9.56 -1.29 10.39
N ARG A 80 10.22 -2.25 11.03
CA ARG A 80 9.54 -3.43 11.54
C ARG A 80 8.59 -3.07 12.67
N ALA A 81 7.40 -3.65 12.63
CA ALA A 81 6.36 -3.45 13.63
C ALA A 81 5.47 -4.70 13.69
N GLY A 82 4.47 -4.66 14.54
CA GLY A 82 3.53 -5.78 14.63
C GLY A 82 2.38 -5.48 15.59
N HIS A 83 1.39 -6.36 15.58
CA HIS A 83 0.25 -6.31 16.48
C HIS A 83 -0.53 -4.99 16.47
N GLY A 84 -0.57 -4.34 15.29
CA GLY A 84 -1.24 -3.04 15.11
C GLY A 84 -0.40 -1.84 15.47
N HIS A 85 0.84 -2.03 15.94
CA HIS A 85 1.72 -0.92 16.23
C HIS A 85 2.07 -0.16 14.95
N VAL A 86 2.06 1.18 15.05
CA VAL A 86 2.40 2.08 13.96
C VAL A 86 3.48 3.03 14.48
N PRO A 87 4.70 2.99 13.89
CA PRO A 87 5.77 3.91 14.29
C PRO A 87 5.41 5.37 14.03
N GLU A 88 6.13 6.29 14.69
CA GLU A 88 6.02 7.70 14.39
C GLU A 88 6.36 7.97 12.93
N ASN A 89 5.74 8.98 12.37
CA ASN A 89 5.93 9.41 10.98
C ASN A 89 5.54 8.36 9.94
N ALA A 90 4.70 7.39 10.33
CA ALA A 90 4.16 6.44 9.37
C ALA A 90 3.37 7.15 8.29
N VAL A 91 3.50 6.67 7.06
CA VAL A 91 2.79 7.26 5.92
C VAL A 91 1.29 6.99 6.06
N GLU A 92 0.53 8.07 6.13
CA GLU A 92 -0.93 8.03 6.19
C GLU A 92 -1.45 7.81 4.77
N ALA A 93 -1.94 6.61 4.50
CA ALA A 93 -2.34 6.27 3.13
C ALA A 93 -3.83 6.49 2.88
N GLY A 94 -4.65 6.33 3.90
CA GLY A 94 -6.07 6.47 3.70
C GLY A 94 -6.85 6.33 4.99
N ARG A 95 -8.16 6.07 4.84
CA ARG A 95 -9.07 5.96 5.97
C ARG A 95 -10.19 5.00 5.64
N THR A 96 -10.71 4.36 6.67
CA THR A 96 -11.99 3.66 6.54
C THR A 96 -13.13 4.69 6.43
N ILE A 97 -14.28 4.24 5.96
CA ILE A 97 -15.47 5.08 5.89
C ILE A 97 -15.85 5.66 7.27
N ASN A 98 -15.45 4.99 8.35
CA ASN A 98 -15.71 5.44 9.72
C ASN A 98 -14.60 6.34 10.28
N GLY A 99 -13.60 6.69 9.48
CA GLY A 99 -12.56 7.64 9.83
C GLY A 99 -11.30 7.06 10.47
N GLU A 100 -11.17 5.75 10.56
CA GLU A 100 -9.94 5.14 11.08
C GLU A 100 -8.82 5.30 10.06
N MET A 101 -7.67 5.85 10.48
CA MET A 101 -6.50 6.00 9.62
C MET A 101 -5.91 4.64 9.25
N LEU A 102 -5.54 4.48 7.97
CA LEU A 102 -4.87 3.31 7.45
C LEU A 102 -3.46 3.69 6.99
N TYR A 103 -2.49 2.83 7.31
CA TYR A 103 -1.08 3.06 7.02
C TYR A 103 -0.57 2.04 6.02
N VAL A 104 0.55 2.38 5.37
CA VAL A 104 1.18 1.49 4.39
C VAL A 104 2.04 0.47 5.12
N GLY A 105 1.74 -0.80 4.92
CA GLY A 105 2.57 -1.89 5.40
C GLY A 105 2.96 -2.83 4.28
N ARG A 106 3.99 -3.63 4.53
CA ARG A 106 4.39 -4.68 3.58
C ARG A 106 4.86 -5.94 4.30
N VAL A 107 4.68 -7.06 3.60
CA VAL A 107 5.29 -8.34 3.96
C VAL A 107 5.70 -9.06 2.68
N PHE A 108 6.59 -10.02 2.83
CA PHE A 108 6.93 -10.94 1.76
C PHE A 108 5.99 -12.14 1.86
N HIS A 109 5.22 -12.40 0.83
CA HIS A 109 4.23 -13.48 0.79
C HIS A 109 4.20 -14.13 -0.58
N GLY A 110 4.32 -15.45 -0.63
CA GLY A 110 4.21 -16.20 -1.88
C GLY A 110 5.22 -15.78 -2.95
N GLY A 111 6.41 -15.35 -2.55
CA GLY A 111 7.45 -14.88 -3.47
C GLY A 111 7.32 -13.43 -3.90
N VAL A 112 6.38 -12.67 -3.31
CA VAL A 112 6.08 -11.29 -3.71
C VAL A 112 6.13 -10.36 -2.50
N SER A 113 6.72 -9.18 -2.68
CA SER A 113 6.59 -8.09 -1.70
C SER A 113 5.22 -7.46 -1.84
N CYS A 114 4.34 -7.72 -0.88
CA CYS A 114 2.96 -7.26 -0.92
C CYS A 114 2.75 -6.06 -0.01
N VAL A 115 2.22 -4.99 -0.57
CA VAL A 115 1.78 -3.82 0.19
C VAL A 115 0.30 -3.94 0.50
N GLY A 116 -0.08 -3.53 1.70
CA GLY A 116 -1.46 -3.50 2.12
C GLY A 116 -1.70 -2.47 3.20
N LYS A 117 -2.78 -2.65 3.94
CA LYS A 117 -3.24 -1.71 4.95
C LYS A 117 -2.90 -2.20 6.36
N VAL A 118 -2.21 -1.34 7.12
CA VAL A 118 -2.06 -1.55 8.56
C VAL A 118 -3.27 -0.93 9.23
N GLN A 119 -4.04 -1.75 9.92
CA GLN A 119 -5.27 -1.34 10.60
C GLN A 119 -5.09 -1.57 12.10
N ARG A 120 -4.90 -0.49 12.85
CA ARG A 120 -4.56 -0.56 14.27
C ARG A 120 -5.63 -1.27 15.09
N SER A 121 -6.90 -0.98 14.81
CA SER A 121 -8.01 -1.58 15.55
C SER A 121 -8.12 -3.09 15.36
N HIS A 122 -7.59 -3.61 14.24
CA HIS A 122 -7.55 -5.05 13.97
C HIS A 122 -6.25 -5.71 14.41
N GLY A 123 -5.24 -4.91 14.78
CA GLY A 123 -3.97 -5.43 15.27
C GLY A 123 -3.10 -6.09 14.20
N CYS A 124 -3.27 -5.75 12.94
CA CYS A 124 -2.57 -6.45 11.85
C CYS A 124 -2.43 -5.61 10.59
N LEU A 125 -1.62 -6.13 9.67
CA LEU A 125 -1.58 -5.74 8.28
C LEU A 125 -2.46 -6.72 7.50
N TYR A 126 -3.26 -6.19 6.57
CA TYR A 126 -3.94 -7.00 5.56
C TYR A 126 -3.32 -6.74 4.20
N ILE A 127 -3.02 -7.81 3.46
CA ILE A 127 -2.50 -7.69 2.09
C ILE A 127 -3.46 -8.33 1.08
N PRO A 128 -3.56 -7.76 -0.15
CA PRO A 128 -4.29 -8.40 -1.24
C PRO A 128 -3.38 -9.41 -1.93
N PHE A 129 -3.82 -10.66 -2.01
CA PHE A 129 -3.06 -11.70 -2.70
C PHE A 129 -3.99 -12.85 -3.10
N ASP A 130 -3.91 -13.26 -4.40
CA ASP A 130 -4.62 -14.42 -4.93
C ASP A 130 -6.13 -14.38 -4.62
N GLY A 131 -6.74 -13.22 -4.84
CA GLY A 131 -8.16 -13.01 -4.65
C GLY A 131 -8.59 -12.79 -3.21
N LYS A 132 -7.67 -12.79 -2.26
CA LYS A 132 -7.98 -12.80 -0.83
C LYS A 132 -7.39 -11.59 -0.12
N GLU A 133 -7.95 -11.33 1.06
CA GLU A 133 -7.40 -10.41 2.06
C GLU A 133 -6.73 -11.25 3.13
N ILE A 134 -5.40 -11.15 3.24
CA ILE A 134 -4.59 -12.02 4.10
C ILE A 134 -3.99 -11.21 5.25
N PRO A 135 -4.23 -11.61 6.54
CA PRO A 135 -3.70 -10.87 7.68
C PRO A 135 -2.30 -11.33 8.07
N TYR A 136 -1.50 -10.36 8.51
CA TYR A 136 -0.17 -10.60 9.10
C TYR A 136 -0.04 -9.79 10.38
N ARG A 137 0.41 -10.42 11.46
CA ARG A 137 0.62 -9.73 12.73
C ARG A 137 1.98 -9.09 12.85
N GLU A 138 2.95 -9.53 12.04
CA GLU A 138 4.28 -8.91 11.96
C GLU A 138 4.49 -8.43 10.53
N TYR A 139 5.04 -7.24 10.39
CA TYR A 139 5.12 -6.54 9.10
C TYR A 139 6.12 -5.40 9.18
N GLU A 140 6.34 -4.73 8.07
CA GLU A 140 7.06 -3.46 8.03
C GLU A 140 6.07 -2.35 7.70
N VAL A 141 6.30 -1.17 8.30
CA VAL A 141 5.50 0.03 8.05
C VAL A 141 6.35 1.06 7.33
N LEU A 142 5.79 1.70 6.32
CA LEU A 142 6.47 2.77 5.61
C LEU A 142 6.41 4.04 6.44
N VAL A 143 7.58 4.62 6.73
CA VAL A 143 7.68 5.86 7.49
C VAL A 143 8.42 6.91 6.70
N GLN A 144 8.08 8.17 6.92
CA GLN A 144 8.81 9.31 6.38
C GLN A 144 10.01 9.63 7.26
N CYS A 145 11.16 9.82 6.64
CA CYS A 145 12.38 10.20 7.35
C CYS A 145 12.54 11.71 7.43
#